data_6f9210a379e44002638919f1bf75891d
#
_entry.id   6f9210a379e44002638919f1bf75891d
#
_cell.length_a   1.000
_cell.length_b   1.000
_cell.length_c   1.000
_cell.angle_alpha   90.00
_cell.angle_beta   90.00
_cell.angle_gamma   90.00
#
_symmetry.space_group_name_H-M   'P 1'
#
loop_
_entity.id
_entity.type
_entity.pdbx_description
1 polymer ?
#
loop_
_entity_poly.entity_id
_entity_poly.type
_entity_poly.pdbx_seq_one_letter_code
_entity_poly.pdbx_strand_id
1 'polypeptide(L)'
;MRVTTFLLLLAMAPLRQFAEAENRVVIAVSTALDGKGKVLRDTRIVVSGSKIVAIDPKASPIDYDLRGLTVMPGLIDAHVHITSSFGPDGKNAGMGGATLEAAYRTAANAYATLLAGFTTIQSMDSVAALREAVAHGGLPAPRILSITEPLVGRGEQTGTPDEVRAFVRKQKDAGADFLKIYASGGMRQTAQTIPQTALEAACDEARKLGLRTLVHANYDAVHGAIAAGCTQVEHGLGATEADLRAMAEKGIYFDPQAGQLIQNYLDNRARYAGTPYFPKTPQEFEPMRELLPITQGVVQRAHKIPGLKIVFGTDALAGMHGHNVEDLINRVVEGGIAPMDALVSANSLAAEAMKMDDQIGALALGLEADIIALDGDPLKDITAVRGVAFVMKGGTVYKNEIHSMPHSRSHSKSVR
;
A
#
# COMPACT_ATOMS: atom_id res chain seq x y z
N MET A 1 -40.67 68.78 -14.04
CA MET A 1 -39.32 68.22 -14.04
C MET A 1 -39.43 66.72 -13.80
N ARG A 2 -39.22 65.89 -14.85
CA ARG A 2 -39.18 64.43 -14.73
C ARG A 2 -37.74 64.01 -14.78
N VAL A 3 -37.23 63.38 -13.68
CA VAL A 3 -35.89 62.81 -13.58
C VAL A 3 -35.98 61.36 -14.10
N THR A 4 -35.29 61.09 -15.21
CA THR A 4 -35.17 59.77 -15.81
C THR A 4 -33.90 59.10 -15.25
N THR A 5 -34.09 58.03 -14.41
CA THR A 5 -33.00 57.26 -13.86
C THR A 5 -32.56 56.20 -14.89
N PHE A 6 -31.36 56.28 -15.40
CA PHE A 6 -30.76 55.23 -16.24
C PHE A 6 -30.16 54.14 -15.34
N LEU A 7 -30.68 52.91 -15.43
CA LEU A 7 -30.09 51.73 -14.84
C LEU A 7 -28.99 51.21 -15.78
N LEU A 8 -27.73 51.28 -15.36
CA LEU A 8 -26.63 50.56 -16.00
C LEU A 8 -26.64 49.11 -15.55
N LEU A 9 -27.04 48.19 -16.43
CA LEU A 9 -26.83 46.74 -16.25
C LEU A 9 -25.38 46.42 -16.63
N LEU A 10 -24.48 46.24 -15.66
CA LEU A 10 -23.16 45.60 -15.87
C LEU A 10 -23.41 44.09 -16.07
N ALA A 11 -23.14 43.61 -17.27
CA ALA A 11 -23.07 42.20 -17.59
C ALA A 11 -21.81 41.60 -16.91
N MET A 12 -22.00 40.84 -15.83
CA MET A 12 -20.96 39.98 -15.27
C MET A 12 -20.77 38.78 -16.20
N ALA A 13 -19.77 38.79 -17.04
CA ALA A 13 -19.28 37.62 -17.76
C ALA A 13 -18.63 36.65 -16.74
N PRO A 14 -18.76 35.34 -16.92
CA PRO A 14 -18.30 34.39 -15.92
C PRO A 14 -16.76 34.33 -15.90
N LEU A 15 -16.15 34.83 -14.84
CA LEU A 15 -14.73 34.73 -14.51
C LEU A 15 -14.27 33.31 -14.16
N ARG A 16 -15.08 32.27 -14.41
CA ARG A 16 -14.80 30.88 -14.04
C ARG A 16 -13.98 30.07 -15.06
N GLN A 17 -13.69 30.58 -16.23
CA GLN A 17 -13.01 29.81 -17.30
C GLN A 17 -11.48 29.98 -17.35
N PHE A 18 -10.88 30.88 -16.58
CA PHE A 18 -9.44 31.14 -16.65
C PHE A 18 -8.57 30.47 -15.56
N ALA A 19 -9.19 29.85 -14.53
CA ALA A 19 -8.41 29.22 -13.45
C ALA A 19 -8.03 27.74 -13.72
N GLU A 20 -8.65 27.09 -14.71
CA GLU A 20 -8.37 25.66 -15.01
C GLU A 20 -7.22 25.44 -16.02
N ALA A 21 -6.71 26.50 -16.66
CA ALA A 21 -5.67 26.37 -17.69
C ALA A 21 -4.24 26.29 -17.12
N GLU A 22 -4.00 26.67 -15.86
CA GLU A 22 -2.64 26.85 -15.32
C GLU A 22 -1.92 25.58 -14.84
N ASN A 23 -2.57 24.43 -14.73
CA ASN A 23 -1.92 23.19 -14.23
C ASN A 23 -2.28 21.93 -15.04
N ARG A 24 -2.50 22.08 -16.34
CA ARG A 24 -2.77 20.93 -17.20
C ARG A 24 -1.45 20.29 -17.64
N VAL A 25 -1.31 18.98 -17.41
CA VAL A 25 -0.14 18.17 -17.79
C VAL A 25 -0.58 17.04 -18.71
N VAL A 26 0.14 16.83 -19.81
CA VAL A 26 -0.10 15.75 -20.77
C VAL A 26 1.08 14.80 -20.77
N ILE A 27 0.81 13.53 -20.47
CA ILE A 27 1.78 12.44 -20.39
C ILE A 27 1.57 11.51 -21.58
N ALA A 28 2.54 11.41 -22.48
CA ALA A 28 2.49 10.49 -23.61
C ALA A 28 3.03 9.11 -23.21
N VAL A 29 2.28 8.04 -23.56
CA VAL A 29 2.60 6.66 -23.20
C VAL A 29 2.41 5.73 -24.39
N SER A 30 3.34 4.79 -24.63
CA SER A 30 3.16 3.71 -25.59
C SER A 30 2.48 2.50 -24.95
N THR A 31 2.74 2.26 -23.66
CA THR A 31 2.15 1.16 -22.89
C THR A 31 1.75 1.65 -21.52
N ALA A 32 0.48 1.45 -21.15
CA ALA A 32 0.05 1.70 -19.79
C ALA A 32 -0.82 0.51 -19.29
N LEU A 33 -0.60 0.12 -18.03
CA LEU A 33 -1.45 -0.80 -17.29
C LEU A 33 -2.47 0.05 -16.53
N ASP A 34 -3.76 -0.23 -16.68
CA ASP A 34 -4.80 0.63 -16.09
C ASP A 34 -5.01 0.43 -14.57
N GLY A 35 -4.33 -0.57 -13.98
CA GLY A 35 -4.50 -0.97 -12.58
C GLY A 35 -5.68 -1.91 -12.33
N LYS A 36 -6.50 -2.21 -13.36
CA LYS A 36 -7.69 -3.10 -13.32
C LYS A 36 -7.55 -4.31 -14.24
N GLY A 37 -6.35 -4.58 -14.74
CA GLY A 37 -6.04 -5.74 -15.60
C GLY A 37 -6.06 -5.45 -17.09
N LYS A 38 -6.24 -4.21 -17.54
CA LYS A 38 -6.20 -3.85 -18.98
C LYS A 38 -4.88 -3.17 -19.33
N VAL A 39 -4.46 -3.39 -20.58
CA VAL A 39 -3.32 -2.71 -21.20
C VAL A 39 -3.83 -1.67 -22.18
N LEU A 40 -3.48 -0.40 -21.95
CA LEU A 40 -3.72 0.71 -22.86
C LEU A 40 -2.50 0.90 -23.75
N ARG A 41 -2.70 1.25 -25.02
CA ARG A 41 -1.65 1.46 -26.00
C ARG A 41 -1.74 2.83 -26.64
N ASP A 42 -0.57 3.43 -26.90
CA ASP A 42 -0.40 4.64 -27.73
C ASP A 42 -1.40 5.76 -27.41
N THR A 43 -1.48 6.11 -26.13
CA THR A 43 -2.43 7.12 -25.63
C THR A 43 -1.72 8.25 -24.87
N ARG A 44 -2.50 9.19 -24.38
CA ARG A 44 -2.01 10.27 -23.50
C ARG A 44 -2.92 10.39 -22.30
N ILE A 45 -2.31 10.53 -21.15
CA ILE A 45 -3.00 10.77 -19.88
C ILE A 45 -2.95 12.28 -19.64
N VAL A 46 -4.12 12.88 -19.45
CA VAL A 46 -4.25 14.30 -19.16
C VAL A 46 -4.55 14.48 -17.69
N VAL A 47 -3.71 15.24 -17.02
CA VAL A 47 -3.84 15.58 -15.60
C VAL A 47 -4.18 17.07 -15.50
N SER A 48 -5.09 17.43 -14.58
CA SER A 48 -5.36 18.80 -14.17
C SER A 48 -5.45 18.87 -12.66
N GLY A 49 -4.62 19.71 -12.05
CA GLY A 49 -4.44 19.70 -10.60
C GLY A 49 -3.99 18.31 -10.12
N SER A 50 -4.72 17.71 -9.21
CA SER A 50 -4.40 16.36 -8.68
C SER A 50 -5.04 15.22 -9.45
N LYS A 51 -5.89 15.47 -10.48
CA LYS A 51 -6.78 14.47 -11.07
C LYS A 51 -6.44 14.12 -12.52
N ILE A 52 -6.69 12.87 -12.88
CA ILE A 52 -6.75 12.43 -14.28
C ILE A 52 -8.09 12.93 -14.86
N VAL A 53 -8.04 13.81 -15.85
CA VAL A 53 -9.22 14.43 -16.45
C VAL A 53 -9.55 13.89 -17.84
N ALA A 54 -8.59 13.26 -18.53
CA ALA A 54 -8.84 12.59 -19.80
C ALA A 54 -7.77 11.51 -20.09
N ILE A 55 -8.15 10.53 -20.91
CA ILE A 55 -7.25 9.63 -21.61
C ILE A 55 -7.56 9.83 -23.11
N ASP A 56 -6.72 10.63 -23.79
CA ASP A 56 -6.95 11.10 -25.15
C ASP A 56 -5.66 11.04 -25.98
N PRO A 57 -5.57 10.17 -27.00
CA PRO A 57 -4.36 10.03 -27.83
C PRO A 57 -3.97 11.30 -28.58
N LYS A 58 -4.88 12.29 -28.70
CA LYS A 58 -4.67 13.55 -29.41
C LYS A 58 -4.33 14.74 -28.50
N ALA A 59 -4.38 14.58 -27.19
CA ALA A 59 -4.11 15.67 -26.25
C ALA A 59 -2.72 16.29 -26.48
N SER A 60 -2.62 17.64 -26.45
CA SER A 60 -1.36 18.36 -26.69
C SER A 60 -1.34 19.71 -25.94
N PRO A 61 -0.17 20.33 -25.73
CA PRO A 61 1.18 19.78 -25.99
C PRO A 61 1.52 18.65 -25.04
N ILE A 62 2.58 17.87 -25.32
CA ILE A 62 3.11 16.82 -24.44
C ILE A 62 4.10 17.48 -23.47
N ASP A 63 3.90 17.28 -22.16
CA ASP A 63 4.76 17.76 -21.10
C ASP A 63 5.76 16.69 -20.65
N TYR A 64 5.30 15.42 -20.57
CA TYR A 64 6.16 14.28 -20.25
C TYR A 64 6.02 13.21 -21.32
N ASP A 65 7.14 12.82 -21.93
CA ASP A 65 7.20 11.73 -22.88
C ASP A 65 7.72 10.45 -22.19
N LEU A 66 6.80 9.57 -21.78
CA LEU A 66 7.09 8.29 -21.13
C LEU A 66 7.02 7.11 -22.10
N ARG A 67 7.04 7.36 -23.41
CA ARG A 67 7.08 6.30 -24.42
C ARG A 67 8.40 5.53 -24.31
N GLY A 68 8.31 4.21 -24.38
CA GLY A 68 9.44 3.31 -24.11
C GLY A 68 9.47 2.76 -22.67
N LEU A 69 8.71 3.36 -21.76
CA LEU A 69 8.47 2.87 -20.40
C LEU A 69 7.10 2.20 -20.29
N THR A 70 6.90 1.38 -19.26
CA THR A 70 5.57 0.88 -18.88
C THR A 70 4.99 1.78 -17.79
N VAL A 71 3.90 2.49 -18.12
CA VAL A 71 3.21 3.38 -17.19
C VAL A 71 2.12 2.59 -16.45
N MET A 72 1.90 2.89 -15.17
CA MET A 72 0.85 2.29 -14.36
C MET A 72 0.44 3.19 -13.20
N PRO A 73 -0.68 2.90 -12.48
CA PRO A 73 -0.99 3.61 -11.26
C PRO A 73 0.15 3.46 -10.25
N GLY A 74 0.31 4.45 -9.38
CA GLY A 74 1.17 4.32 -8.21
C GLY A 74 0.79 3.10 -7.38
N LEU A 75 1.79 2.38 -6.91
CA LEU A 75 1.62 1.18 -6.09
C LEU A 75 1.04 1.53 -4.71
N ILE A 76 0.29 0.60 -4.15
CA ILE A 76 -0.31 0.68 -2.83
C ILE A 76 0.22 -0.46 -1.98
N ASP A 77 0.75 -0.14 -0.79
CA ASP A 77 1.15 -1.14 0.20
C ASP A 77 0.17 -1.09 1.39
N ALA A 78 -0.64 -2.15 1.51
CA ALA A 78 -1.72 -2.22 2.50
C ALA A 78 -1.24 -2.61 3.91
N HIS A 79 0.06 -2.83 4.12
CA HIS A 79 0.59 -3.24 5.41
C HIS A 79 2.06 -2.86 5.57
N VAL A 80 2.34 -1.75 6.26
CA VAL A 80 3.71 -1.33 6.58
C VAL A 80 3.83 -0.89 8.03
N HIS A 81 5.03 -1.00 8.60
CA HIS A 81 5.42 -0.38 9.86
C HIS A 81 6.40 0.75 9.56
N ILE A 82 5.88 1.90 9.12
CA ILE A 82 6.68 2.99 8.57
C ILE A 82 7.64 3.60 9.59
N THR A 83 7.38 3.45 10.90
CA THR A 83 8.24 3.93 11.97
C THR A 83 9.41 3.00 12.28
N SER A 84 9.34 1.74 11.83
CA SER A 84 10.42 0.76 12.05
C SER A 84 11.67 1.16 11.29
N SER A 85 12.79 1.30 11.98
CA SER A 85 14.02 1.79 11.39
C SER A 85 15.26 1.23 12.12
N PHE A 86 16.41 1.29 11.47
CA PHE A 86 17.68 1.09 12.14
C PHE A 86 18.15 2.40 12.77
N GLY A 87 18.62 2.34 13.99
CA GLY A 87 19.15 3.48 14.74
C GLY A 87 20.56 3.91 14.30
N PRO A 88 21.13 4.96 14.92
CA PRO A 88 22.48 5.45 14.63
C PRO A 88 23.58 4.41 14.90
N ASP A 89 23.33 3.50 15.83
CA ASP A 89 24.21 2.35 16.14
C ASP A 89 24.10 1.22 15.10
N GLY A 90 23.28 1.40 14.07
CA GLY A 90 23.02 0.40 13.05
C GLY A 90 22.12 -0.75 13.52
N LYS A 91 21.60 -0.73 14.74
CA LYS A 91 20.70 -1.75 15.29
C LYS A 91 19.24 -1.40 15.05
N ASN A 92 18.36 -2.39 15.14
CA ASN A 92 16.94 -2.17 15.09
C ASN A 92 16.48 -1.30 16.27
N ALA A 93 15.95 -0.12 15.96
CA ALA A 93 15.45 0.84 16.95
C ALA A 93 14.00 0.54 17.38
N GLY A 94 13.40 -0.53 16.85
CA GLY A 94 11.99 -0.87 17.08
C GLY A 94 11.02 -0.02 16.26
N MET A 95 9.78 -0.01 16.69
CA MET A 95 8.68 0.75 16.08
C MET A 95 8.34 1.96 16.95
N GLY A 96 7.99 3.07 16.32
CA GLY A 96 7.64 4.30 17.01
C GLY A 96 8.85 5.08 17.52
N GLY A 97 8.64 5.81 18.60
CA GLY A 97 9.62 6.68 19.21
C GLY A 97 9.20 8.15 19.17
N ALA A 98 9.23 8.80 20.36
CA ALA A 98 8.82 10.20 20.50
C ALA A 98 9.97 11.20 20.24
N THR A 99 11.14 10.74 19.78
CA THR A 99 12.29 11.61 19.54
C THR A 99 12.20 12.24 18.15
N LEU A 100 12.77 13.44 18.01
CA LEU A 100 12.88 14.12 16.72
C LEU A 100 13.66 13.27 15.69
N GLU A 101 14.68 12.55 16.15
CA GLU A 101 15.46 11.64 15.33
C GLU A 101 14.60 10.48 14.78
N ALA A 102 13.75 9.87 15.61
CA ALA A 102 12.80 8.84 15.16
C ALA A 102 11.84 9.41 14.10
N ALA A 103 11.35 10.63 14.28
CA ALA A 103 10.50 11.30 13.30
C ALA A 103 11.21 11.52 11.96
N TYR A 104 12.48 11.92 11.96
CA TYR A 104 13.27 12.06 10.73
C TYR A 104 13.51 10.74 10.03
N ARG A 105 13.80 9.65 10.77
CA ARG A 105 13.92 8.31 10.19
C ARG A 105 12.61 7.85 9.57
N THR A 106 11.49 8.09 10.24
CA THR A 106 10.15 7.78 9.69
C THR A 106 9.87 8.55 8.40
N ALA A 107 10.20 9.85 8.34
CA ALA A 107 10.06 10.64 7.14
C ALA A 107 10.97 10.13 6.00
N ALA A 108 12.20 9.73 6.32
CA ALA A 108 13.13 9.14 5.35
C ALA A 108 12.61 7.80 4.80
N ASN A 109 12.06 6.92 5.65
CA ASN A 109 11.40 5.68 5.22
C ASN A 109 10.25 5.98 4.25
N ALA A 110 9.39 6.94 4.61
CA ALA A 110 8.26 7.32 3.77
C ALA A 110 8.71 7.89 2.41
N TYR A 111 9.75 8.72 2.41
CA TYR A 111 10.33 9.24 1.17
C TYR A 111 10.92 8.14 0.28
N ALA A 112 11.69 7.21 0.86
CA ALA A 112 12.24 6.06 0.13
C ALA A 112 11.12 5.20 -0.48
N THR A 113 10.05 4.96 0.28
CA THR A 113 8.87 4.21 -0.19
C THR A 113 8.16 4.93 -1.35
N LEU A 114 8.02 6.26 -1.30
CA LEU A 114 7.47 7.05 -2.41
C LEU A 114 8.33 6.92 -3.69
N LEU A 115 9.65 7.06 -3.55
CA LEU A 115 10.57 6.99 -4.71
C LEU A 115 10.65 5.57 -5.31
N ALA A 116 10.29 4.54 -4.55
CA ALA A 116 10.10 3.17 -5.03
C ALA A 116 8.74 2.94 -5.73
N GLY A 117 7.94 3.99 -5.92
CA GLY A 117 6.69 3.95 -6.68
C GLY A 117 5.43 3.71 -5.84
N PHE A 118 5.52 3.61 -4.52
CA PHE A 118 4.35 3.49 -3.66
C PHE A 118 3.79 4.87 -3.35
N THR A 119 2.64 5.20 -3.92
CA THR A 119 1.99 6.50 -3.73
C THR A 119 0.99 6.51 -2.58
N THR A 120 0.61 5.33 -2.09
CA THR A 120 -0.26 5.17 -0.91
C THR A 120 0.24 4.01 -0.06
N ILE A 121 0.22 4.19 1.27
CA ILE A 121 0.54 3.15 2.24
C ILE A 121 -0.49 3.11 3.38
N GLN A 122 -0.65 1.93 3.98
CA GLN A 122 -1.41 1.73 5.20
C GLN A 122 -0.45 1.34 6.32
N SER A 123 -0.22 2.28 7.25
CA SER A 123 0.73 2.08 8.35
C SER A 123 0.04 1.48 9.58
N MET A 124 0.60 0.38 10.09
CA MET A 124 0.18 -0.25 11.34
C MET A 124 0.66 0.51 12.57
N ASP A 125 1.34 1.65 12.35
CA ASP A 125 1.83 2.53 13.40
C ASP A 125 0.97 3.78 13.51
N SER A 126 0.95 4.39 14.70
CA SER A 126 0.33 5.70 14.92
C SER A 126 1.25 6.81 14.42
N VAL A 127 0.89 7.44 13.31
CA VAL A 127 1.70 8.48 12.63
C VAL A 127 0.88 9.70 12.23
N ALA A 128 -0.06 10.12 13.07
CA ALA A 128 -1.00 11.20 12.78
C ALA A 128 -0.28 12.50 12.33
N ALA A 129 0.79 12.91 13.02
CA ALA A 129 1.53 14.11 12.66
C ALA A 129 2.21 14.03 11.27
N LEU A 130 2.75 12.85 10.93
CA LEU A 130 3.31 12.63 9.59
C LEU A 130 2.20 12.64 8.53
N ARG A 131 1.08 11.95 8.79
CA ARG A 131 -0.09 11.93 7.91
C ARG A 131 -0.57 13.34 7.59
N GLU A 132 -0.74 14.19 8.61
CA GLU A 132 -1.14 15.59 8.45
C GLU A 132 -0.11 16.41 7.66
N ALA A 133 1.18 16.29 7.99
CA ALA A 133 2.23 16.99 7.25
C ALA A 133 2.27 16.61 5.76
N VAL A 134 2.02 15.34 5.44
CA VAL A 134 1.95 14.85 4.04
C VAL A 134 0.69 15.34 3.34
N ALA A 135 -0.45 15.33 4.02
CA ALA A 135 -1.74 15.78 3.47
C ALA A 135 -1.72 17.27 3.09
N HIS A 136 -1.00 18.08 3.86
CA HIS A 136 -0.82 19.51 3.60
C HIS A 136 0.39 19.85 2.70
N GLY A 137 1.02 18.86 2.06
CA GLY A 137 2.15 19.05 1.15
C GLY A 137 3.46 19.43 1.83
N GLY A 138 3.56 19.33 3.17
CA GLY A 138 4.76 19.71 3.94
C GLY A 138 5.92 18.71 3.81
N LEU A 139 5.64 17.47 3.38
CA LEU A 139 6.64 16.42 3.22
C LEU A 139 6.38 15.55 1.98
N PRO A 140 7.43 15.21 1.20
CA PRO A 140 7.33 14.25 0.11
C PRO A 140 7.25 12.83 0.67
N ALA A 141 6.07 12.24 0.61
CA ALA A 141 5.80 10.87 1.09
C ALA A 141 4.57 10.30 0.38
N PRO A 142 4.30 8.98 0.48
CA PRO A 142 3.02 8.41 0.07
C PRO A 142 1.84 9.03 0.82
N ARG A 143 0.63 8.91 0.30
CA ARG A 143 -0.59 9.09 1.09
C ARG A 143 -0.60 8.04 2.21
N ILE A 144 -0.90 8.45 3.44
CA ILE A 144 -0.79 7.56 4.61
C ILE A 144 -2.15 7.39 5.26
N LEU A 145 -2.57 6.13 5.39
CA LEU A 145 -3.61 5.72 6.32
C LEU A 145 -2.93 5.14 7.56
N SER A 146 -3.46 5.43 8.75
CA SER A 146 -2.83 4.97 10.00
C SER A 146 -3.84 4.64 11.10
N ILE A 147 -3.38 3.83 12.03
CA ILE A 147 -4.07 3.58 13.30
C ILE A 147 -3.80 4.70 14.31
N THR A 148 -4.53 4.68 15.41
CA THR A 148 -4.19 5.44 16.63
C THR A 148 -3.57 4.53 17.68
N GLU A 149 -4.21 3.38 17.97
CA GLU A 149 -3.70 2.37 18.90
C GLU A 149 -4.19 0.98 18.44
N PRO A 150 -3.36 -0.08 18.43
CA PRO A 150 -3.80 -1.42 18.09
C PRO A 150 -4.51 -2.10 19.27
N LEU A 151 -5.48 -2.98 18.96
CA LEU A 151 -6.01 -3.93 19.93
C LEU A 151 -5.08 -5.16 20.00
N VAL A 152 -4.49 -5.40 21.16
CA VAL A 152 -3.57 -6.52 21.36
C VAL A 152 -4.22 -7.62 22.19
N GLY A 153 -4.29 -8.83 21.66
CA GLY A 153 -4.78 -10.01 22.37
C GLY A 153 -3.85 -10.42 23.52
N ARG A 154 -4.38 -10.48 24.73
CA ARG A 154 -3.66 -10.83 25.96
C ARG A 154 -4.46 -11.80 26.84
N GLY A 155 -5.16 -12.76 26.22
CA GLY A 155 -6.11 -13.61 26.91
C GLY A 155 -7.22 -12.77 27.57
N GLU A 156 -7.59 -13.12 28.79
CA GLU A 156 -8.62 -12.36 29.55
C GLU A 156 -8.24 -10.89 29.81
N GLN A 157 -6.95 -10.56 29.83
CA GLN A 157 -6.49 -9.17 29.99
C GLN A 157 -6.77 -8.29 28.75
N THR A 158 -7.27 -8.84 27.67
CA THR A 158 -7.76 -8.08 26.51
C THR A 158 -8.97 -7.23 26.87
N GLY A 159 -9.72 -7.63 27.91
CA GLY A 159 -10.93 -7.00 28.37
C GLY A 159 -12.21 -7.74 27.96
N THR A 160 -13.31 -7.34 28.58
CA THR A 160 -14.66 -7.80 28.26
C THR A 160 -15.11 -7.32 26.88
N PRO A 161 -16.11 -7.95 26.26
CA PRO A 161 -16.68 -7.48 24.98
C PRO A 161 -17.11 -6.00 25.01
N ASP A 162 -17.64 -5.50 26.12
CA ASP A 162 -18.10 -4.11 26.26
C ASP A 162 -16.91 -3.11 26.34
N GLU A 163 -15.85 -3.49 27.05
CA GLU A 163 -14.60 -2.71 27.10
C GLU A 163 -13.94 -2.65 25.73
N VAL A 164 -13.94 -3.77 24.99
CA VAL A 164 -13.42 -3.82 23.61
C VAL A 164 -14.26 -2.95 22.67
N ARG A 165 -15.59 -2.96 22.76
CA ARG A 165 -16.45 -2.04 21.99
C ARG A 165 -16.16 -0.57 22.33
N ALA A 166 -15.97 -0.25 23.60
CA ALA A 166 -15.60 1.09 24.04
C ALA A 166 -14.22 1.51 23.48
N PHE A 167 -13.25 0.59 23.48
CA PHE A 167 -11.94 0.80 22.86
C PHE A 167 -12.08 1.13 21.37
N VAL A 168 -12.87 0.36 20.61
CA VAL A 168 -13.06 0.58 19.15
C VAL A 168 -13.67 1.95 18.89
N ARG A 169 -14.70 2.37 19.68
CA ARG A 169 -15.27 3.72 19.59
C ARG A 169 -14.23 4.79 19.81
N LYS A 170 -13.41 4.64 20.87
CA LYS A 170 -12.31 5.57 21.17
C LYS A 170 -11.33 5.70 19.99
N GLN A 171 -10.97 4.59 19.31
CA GLN A 171 -10.08 4.65 18.15
C GLN A 171 -10.74 5.43 17.00
N LYS A 172 -12.02 5.20 16.73
CA LYS A 172 -12.78 5.94 15.71
C LYS A 172 -12.80 7.44 16.00
N ASP A 173 -13.13 7.81 17.24
CA ASP A 173 -13.22 9.21 17.67
C ASP A 173 -11.85 9.91 17.64
N ALA A 174 -10.77 9.16 17.84
CA ALA A 174 -9.39 9.64 17.72
C ALA A 174 -8.88 9.75 16.27
N GLY A 175 -9.71 9.43 15.27
CA GLY A 175 -9.40 9.59 13.86
C GLY A 175 -8.59 8.47 13.25
N ALA A 176 -8.68 7.24 13.79
CA ALA A 176 -8.11 6.06 13.14
C ALA A 176 -8.78 5.80 11.78
N ASP A 177 -8.00 5.52 10.73
CA ASP A 177 -8.49 5.15 9.40
C ASP A 177 -8.99 3.69 9.37
N PHE A 178 -8.45 2.86 10.25
CA PHE A 178 -8.80 1.45 10.43
C PHE A 178 -8.38 0.97 11.82
N LEU A 179 -8.85 -0.22 12.22
CA LEU A 179 -8.48 -0.89 13.47
C LEU A 179 -7.49 -2.02 13.19
N LYS A 180 -6.28 -1.94 13.74
CA LYS A 180 -5.33 -3.08 13.79
C LYS A 180 -5.62 -3.93 15.01
N ILE A 181 -5.67 -5.25 14.80
CA ILE A 181 -5.88 -6.26 15.85
C ILE A 181 -4.74 -7.27 15.78
N TYR A 182 -4.09 -7.55 16.89
CA TYR A 182 -3.16 -8.67 17.03
C TYR A 182 -3.89 -9.83 17.73
N ALA A 183 -4.37 -10.80 16.94
CA ALA A 183 -5.16 -11.91 17.43
C ALA A 183 -4.34 -13.17 17.74
N SER A 184 -3.09 -13.22 17.31
CA SER A 184 -2.12 -14.28 17.62
C SER A 184 -0.78 -13.69 18.05
N GLY A 185 0.11 -14.54 18.55
CA GLY A 185 1.51 -14.18 18.75
C GLY A 185 2.32 -14.24 17.46
N GLY A 186 3.65 -14.31 17.59
CA GLY A 186 4.57 -14.37 16.46
C GLY A 186 4.41 -15.64 15.61
N MET A 187 5.15 -15.69 14.51
CA MET A 187 5.02 -16.68 13.41
C MET A 187 5.06 -18.16 13.82
N ARG A 188 5.56 -18.49 15.02
CA ARG A 188 5.64 -19.87 15.54
C ARG A 188 4.62 -20.17 16.66
N GLN A 189 3.80 -19.19 17.04
CA GLN A 189 2.78 -19.36 18.07
C GLN A 189 1.45 -19.68 17.41
N THR A 190 0.91 -20.86 17.70
CA THR A 190 -0.30 -21.38 17.06
C THR A 190 -1.59 -20.90 17.69
N ALA A 191 -1.57 -20.58 18.99
CA ALA A 191 -2.77 -20.23 19.74
C ALA A 191 -3.26 -18.81 19.42
N GLN A 192 -4.58 -18.66 19.35
CA GLN A 192 -5.24 -17.36 19.39
C GLN A 192 -5.02 -16.71 20.76
N THR A 193 -4.59 -15.44 20.79
CA THR A 193 -4.30 -14.70 22.02
C THR A 193 -5.43 -13.77 22.48
N ILE A 194 -6.38 -13.49 21.61
CA ILE A 194 -7.59 -12.71 21.93
C ILE A 194 -8.78 -13.65 22.15
N PRO A 195 -9.57 -13.51 23.23
CA PRO A 195 -10.80 -14.30 23.37
C PRO A 195 -11.73 -14.09 22.19
N GLN A 196 -12.37 -15.18 21.71
CA GLN A 196 -13.22 -15.12 20.53
C GLN A 196 -14.34 -14.07 20.68
N THR A 197 -14.97 -13.98 21.86
CA THR A 197 -16.01 -12.98 22.15
C THR A 197 -15.52 -11.55 22.08
N ALA A 198 -14.26 -11.31 22.44
CA ALA A 198 -13.62 -9.99 22.34
C ALA A 198 -13.31 -9.65 20.87
N LEU A 199 -12.82 -10.62 20.08
CA LEU A 199 -12.57 -10.44 18.65
C LEU A 199 -13.87 -10.16 17.88
N GLU A 200 -14.94 -10.91 18.17
CA GLU A 200 -16.27 -10.68 17.61
C GLU A 200 -16.81 -9.28 17.97
N ALA A 201 -16.66 -8.87 19.24
CA ALA A 201 -17.04 -7.53 19.68
C ALA A 201 -16.28 -6.44 18.95
N ALA A 202 -14.96 -6.61 18.72
CA ALA A 202 -14.13 -5.66 18.00
C ALA A 202 -14.55 -5.52 16.52
N CYS A 203 -14.70 -6.65 15.81
CA CYS A 203 -15.01 -6.62 14.38
C CYS A 203 -16.48 -6.18 14.12
N ASP A 204 -17.42 -6.56 15.00
CA ASP A 204 -18.82 -6.11 14.93
C ASP A 204 -18.94 -4.60 15.16
N GLU A 205 -18.31 -4.06 16.22
CA GLU A 205 -18.36 -2.63 16.52
C GLU A 205 -17.66 -1.79 15.44
N ALA A 206 -16.47 -2.24 14.96
CA ALA A 206 -15.78 -1.58 13.87
C ALA A 206 -16.67 -1.49 12.62
N ARG A 207 -17.34 -2.59 12.25
CA ARG A 207 -18.27 -2.62 11.11
C ARG A 207 -19.41 -1.63 11.27
N LYS A 208 -20.02 -1.52 12.46
CA LYS A 208 -21.10 -0.55 12.77
C LYS A 208 -20.62 0.90 12.60
N LEU A 209 -19.37 1.17 12.93
CA LEU A 209 -18.74 2.48 12.81
C LEU A 209 -18.13 2.77 11.44
N GLY A 210 -18.25 1.83 10.49
CA GLY A 210 -17.63 1.95 9.16
C GLY A 210 -16.10 1.80 9.12
N LEU A 211 -15.48 1.39 10.25
CA LEU A 211 -14.06 1.07 10.32
C LEU A 211 -13.78 -0.31 9.71
N ARG A 212 -12.68 -0.42 8.99
CA ARG A 212 -12.10 -1.69 8.57
C ARG A 212 -11.27 -2.28 9.72
N THR A 213 -11.19 -3.62 9.77
CA THR A 213 -10.35 -4.34 10.73
C THR A 213 -9.28 -5.10 9.99
N LEU A 214 -8.02 -4.93 10.38
CA LEU A 214 -6.87 -5.66 9.86
C LEU A 214 -6.32 -6.52 10.98
N VAL A 215 -6.44 -7.84 10.82
CA VAL A 215 -6.18 -8.79 11.89
C VAL A 215 -4.90 -9.56 11.61
N HIS A 216 -3.84 -9.30 12.40
CA HIS A 216 -2.69 -10.19 12.48
C HIS A 216 -3.17 -11.54 13.04
N ALA A 217 -3.24 -12.54 12.19
CA ALA A 217 -3.80 -13.83 12.52
C ALA A 217 -3.00 -14.96 11.88
N ASN A 218 -2.49 -15.85 12.74
CA ASN A 218 -1.82 -17.06 12.35
C ASN A 218 -2.53 -18.26 12.99
N TYR A 219 -2.54 -19.40 12.32
CA TYR A 219 -3.09 -20.67 12.79
C TYR A 219 -4.53 -20.53 13.32
N ASP A 220 -4.78 -20.82 14.61
CA ASP A 220 -6.12 -20.78 15.21
C ASP A 220 -6.81 -19.42 15.07
N ALA A 221 -6.03 -18.33 15.12
CA ALA A 221 -6.55 -16.98 15.00
C ALA A 221 -7.09 -16.65 13.58
N VAL A 222 -6.65 -17.36 12.54
CA VAL A 222 -7.22 -17.23 11.19
C VAL A 222 -8.69 -17.60 11.20
N HIS A 223 -9.00 -18.78 11.75
CA HIS A 223 -10.37 -19.24 11.88
C HIS A 223 -11.22 -18.28 12.74
N GLY A 224 -10.65 -17.82 13.88
CA GLY A 224 -11.30 -16.85 14.75
C GLY A 224 -11.64 -15.52 14.06
N ALA A 225 -10.72 -14.96 13.26
CA ALA A 225 -10.94 -13.73 12.52
C ALA A 225 -12.03 -13.88 11.44
N ILE A 226 -12.06 -15.02 10.74
CA ILE A 226 -13.09 -15.37 9.75
C ILE A 226 -14.46 -15.51 10.43
N ALA A 227 -14.52 -16.22 11.58
CA ALA A 227 -15.74 -16.40 12.34
C ALA A 227 -16.31 -15.06 12.84
N ALA A 228 -15.45 -14.16 13.34
CA ALA A 228 -15.81 -12.84 13.81
C ALA A 228 -16.24 -11.88 12.67
N GLY A 229 -16.05 -12.24 11.40
CA GLY A 229 -16.40 -11.40 10.25
C GLY A 229 -15.55 -10.13 10.17
N CYS A 230 -14.27 -10.24 10.50
CA CYS A 230 -13.31 -9.16 10.35
C CYS A 230 -13.08 -8.83 8.86
N THR A 231 -12.63 -7.61 8.53
CA THR A 231 -12.57 -7.15 7.14
C THR A 231 -11.40 -7.76 6.37
N GLN A 232 -10.25 -7.91 7.02
CA GLN A 232 -9.00 -8.35 6.40
C GLN A 232 -8.19 -9.21 7.36
N VAL A 233 -7.63 -10.31 6.84
CA VAL A 233 -6.71 -11.21 7.54
C VAL A 233 -5.30 -10.99 7.01
N GLU A 234 -4.36 -10.79 7.93
CA GLU A 234 -2.94 -10.60 7.64
C GLU A 234 -2.16 -11.89 7.91
N HIS A 235 -1.12 -12.17 7.13
CA HIS A 235 -0.19 -13.29 7.22
C HIS A 235 -0.84 -14.65 6.92
N GLY A 236 -1.75 -15.09 7.76
CA GLY A 236 -2.50 -16.34 7.57
C GLY A 236 -1.64 -17.60 7.60
N LEU A 237 -0.52 -17.61 8.33
CA LEU A 237 0.24 -18.85 8.52
C LEU A 237 -0.66 -19.92 9.11
N GLY A 238 -0.61 -21.13 8.54
CA GLY A 238 -1.46 -22.24 8.94
C GLY A 238 -2.89 -22.17 8.40
N ALA A 239 -3.27 -21.17 7.60
CA ALA A 239 -4.57 -21.13 6.94
C ALA A 239 -4.81 -22.40 6.11
N THR A 240 -5.92 -23.07 6.38
CA THR A 240 -6.38 -24.25 5.64
C THR A 240 -7.06 -23.83 4.34
N GLU A 241 -7.27 -24.77 3.42
CA GLU A 241 -8.06 -24.51 2.22
C GLU A 241 -9.51 -24.11 2.55
N ALA A 242 -10.06 -24.70 3.63
CA ALA A 242 -11.40 -24.34 4.12
C ALA A 242 -11.46 -22.88 4.60
N ASP A 243 -10.42 -22.41 5.31
CA ASP A 243 -10.32 -21.01 5.75
C ASP A 243 -10.24 -20.06 4.55
N LEU A 244 -9.40 -20.37 3.55
CA LEU A 244 -9.25 -19.57 2.34
C LEU A 244 -10.57 -19.48 1.55
N ARG A 245 -11.32 -20.59 1.42
CA ARG A 245 -12.65 -20.61 0.80
C ARG A 245 -13.66 -19.81 1.61
N ALA A 246 -13.65 -19.93 2.93
CA ALA A 246 -14.53 -19.16 3.80
C ALA A 246 -14.26 -17.65 3.71
N MET A 247 -13.00 -17.23 3.60
CA MET A 247 -12.65 -15.83 3.33
C MET A 247 -13.21 -15.35 1.98
N ALA A 248 -13.07 -16.17 0.92
CA ALA A 248 -13.62 -15.85 -0.41
C ALA A 248 -15.15 -15.71 -0.36
N GLU A 249 -15.86 -16.64 0.25
CA GLU A 249 -17.33 -16.66 0.39
C GLU A 249 -17.86 -15.45 1.18
N LYS A 250 -17.13 -15.04 2.22
CA LYS A 250 -17.49 -13.89 3.07
C LYS A 250 -16.99 -12.54 2.54
N GLY A 251 -16.23 -12.52 1.44
CA GLY A 251 -15.62 -11.32 0.88
C GLY A 251 -14.55 -10.68 1.77
N ILE A 252 -13.91 -11.47 2.64
CA ILE A 252 -12.82 -11.03 3.51
C ILE A 252 -11.55 -10.90 2.65
N TYR A 253 -10.86 -9.77 2.78
CA TYR A 253 -9.57 -9.56 2.12
C TYR A 253 -8.49 -10.37 2.82
N PHE A 254 -7.52 -10.82 2.04
CA PHE A 254 -6.40 -11.59 2.55
C PHE A 254 -5.08 -10.99 2.10
N ASP A 255 -4.17 -10.74 3.04
CA ASP A 255 -2.82 -10.23 2.78
C ASP A 255 -1.76 -11.24 3.28
N PRO A 256 -1.44 -12.27 2.48
CA PRO A 256 -0.32 -13.16 2.76
C PRO A 256 0.97 -12.53 2.24
N GLN A 257 1.92 -12.24 3.12
CA GLN A 257 3.26 -11.83 2.69
C GLN A 257 3.99 -13.04 2.08
N ALA A 258 4.79 -12.79 1.02
CA ALA A 258 5.46 -13.86 0.25
C ALA A 258 6.88 -14.18 0.73
N GLY A 259 7.21 -13.83 1.98
CA GLY A 259 8.48 -14.19 2.62
C GLY A 259 9.53 -13.09 2.67
N GLN A 260 9.30 -11.92 2.06
CA GLN A 260 10.27 -10.82 2.07
C GLN A 260 10.64 -10.37 3.49
N LEU A 261 9.67 -10.32 4.40
CA LEU A 261 9.93 -10.00 5.81
C LEU A 261 10.93 -10.97 6.45
N ILE A 262 10.76 -12.27 6.21
CA ILE A 262 11.65 -13.31 6.75
C ILE A 262 13.04 -13.18 6.15
N GLN A 263 13.12 -12.98 4.82
CA GLN A 263 14.40 -12.76 4.14
C GLN A 263 15.12 -11.53 4.68
N ASN A 264 14.39 -10.43 4.94
CA ASN A 264 14.95 -9.22 5.56
C ASN A 264 15.53 -9.49 6.95
N TYR A 265 14.87 -10.31 7.78
CA TYR A 265 15.43 -10.70 9.07
C TYR A 265 16.72 -11.50 8.93
N LEU A 266 16.79 -12.42 7.96
CA LEU A 266 17.97 -13.23 7.69
C LEU A 266 19.14 -12.36 7.17
N ASP A 267 18.89 -11.43 6.27
CA ASP A 267 19.89 -10.57 5.67
C ASP A 267 20.42 -9.53 6.67
N ASN A 268 19.56 -9.02 7.52
CA ASN A 268 19.87 -8.01 8.52
C ASN A 268 20.02 -8.58 9.95
N ARG A 269 20.21 -9.90 10.11
CA ARG A 269 20.25 -10.58 11.40
C ARG A 269 21.20 -9.95 12.41
N ALA A 270 22.37 -9.45 11.96
CA ALA A 270 23.32 -8.75 12.81
C ALA A 270 22.79 -7.42 13.38
N ARG A 271 21.85 -6.78 12.65
CA ARG A 271 21.23 -5.52 13.04
C ARG A 271 20.03 -5.73 13.96
N TYR A 272 19.35 -6.87 13.84
CA TYR A 272 18.21 -7.24 14.69
C TYR A 272 18.64 -7.95 15.98
N ALA A 273 19.74 -8.73 15.95
CA ALA A 273 20.17 -9.53 17.07
C ALA A 273 20.43 -8.70 18.34
N GLY A 274 19.85 -9.18 19.47
CA GLY A 274 19.97 -8.54 20.77
C GLY A 274 19.04 -7.34 21.00
N THR A 275 18.20 -6.99 20.01
CA THR A 275 17.17 -5.96 20.19
C THR A 275 15.86 -6.58 20.74
N PRO A 276 14.95 -5.81 21.32
CA PRO A 276 13.70 -6.33 21.86
C PRO A 276 12.93 -7.17 20.83
N TYR A 277 12.35 -8.28 21.28
CA TYR A 277 11.53 -9.23 20.49
C TYR A 277 12.30 -10.09 19.49
N PHE A 278 13.62 -9.92 19.36
CA PHE A 278 14.46 -10.67 18.43
C PHE A 278 15.46 -11.60 19.15
N PRO A 279 15.97 -12.63 18.46
CA PRO A 279 17.02 -13.50 18.98
C PRO A 279 18.24 -12.71 19.47
N LYS A 280 18.96 -13.28 20.42
CA LYS A 280 20.13 -12.60 21.03
C LYS A 280 21.34 -12.57 20.10
N THR A 281 21.51 -13.59 19.29
CA THR A 281 22.66 -13.73 18.38
C THR A 281 22.19 -13.87 16.93
N PRO A 282 23.02 -13.47 15.94
CA PRO A 282 22.68 -13.64 14.52
C PRO A 282 22.43 -15.09 14.10
N GLN A 283 23.10 -16.07 14.74
CA GLN A 283 22.97 -17.49 14.45
C GLN A 283 21.58 -18.02 14.79
N GLU A 284 20.94 -17.47 15.82
CA GLU A 284 19.59 -17.88 16.26
C GLU A 284 18.50 -17.46 15.26
N PHE A 285 18.82 -16.70 14.20
CA PHE A 285 17.90 -16.38 13.11
C PHE A 285 17.78 -17.52 12.07
N GLU A 286 18.78 -18.40 11.94
CA GLU A 286 18.77 -19.45 10.90
C GLU A 286 17.49 -20.31 10.88
N PRO A 287 16.88 -20.69 12.01
CA PRO A 287 15.61 -21.42 11.98
C PRO A 287 14.45 -20.64 11.32
N MET A 288 14.54 -19.32 11.17
CA MET A 288 13.51 -18.54 10.46
C MET A 288 13.44 -18.90 8.97
N ARG A 289 14.54 -19.43 8.39
CA ARG A 289 14.58 -19.87 6.99
C ARG A 289 13.52 -20.94 6.68
N GLU A 290 13.18 -21.77 7.67
CA GLU A 290 12.14 -22.80 7.53
C GLU A 290 10.74 -22.21 7.32
N LEU A 291 10.54 -20.93 7.69
CA LEU A 291 9.28 -20.22 7.49
C LEU A 291 9.08 -19.74 6.05
N LEU A 292 10.15 -19.57 5.26
CA LEU A 292 10.06 -19.11 3.87
C LEU A 292 9.14 -19.99 3.01
N PRO A 293 9.37 -21.32 2.91
CA PRO A 293 8.48 -22.17 2.13
C PRO A 293 7.05 -22.24 2.73
N ILE A 294 6.87 -21.98 4.02
CA ILE A 294 5.56 -21.96 4.65
C ILE A 294 4.77 -20.74 4.19
N THR A 295 5.36 -19.54 4.24
CA THR A 295 4.71 -18.30 3.78
C THR A 295 4.41 -18.35 2.29
N GLN A 296 5.38 -18.75 1.47
CA GLN A 296 5.22 -18.95 0.04
C GLN A 296 4.11 -19.96 -0.28
N GLY A 297 4.05 -21.06 0.46
CA GLY A 297 3.02 -22.07 0.34
C GLY A 297 1.61 -21.56 0.66
N VAL A 298 1.48 -20.59 1.57
CA VAL A 298 0.19 -19.90 1.81
C VAL A 298 -0.24 -19.15 0.56
N VAL A 299 0.64 -18.36 -0.04
CA VAL A 299 0.37 -17.62 -1.28
C VAL A 299 0.00 -18.57 -2.42
N GLN A 300 0.78 -19.67 -2.59
CA GLN A 300 0.54 -20.70 -3.61
C GLN A 300 -0.82 -21.39 -3.49
N ARG A 301 -1.36 -21.54 -2.28
CA ARG A 301 -2.71 -22.07 -2.07
C ARG A 301 -3.78 -21.01 -2.27
N ALA A 302 -3.54 -19.81 -1.72
CA ALA A 302 -4.50 -18.72 -1.74
C ALA A 302 -4.88 -18.29 -3.17
N HIS A 303 -3.89 -18.12 -4.07
CA HIS A 303 -4.17 -17.67 -5.42
C HIS A 303 -4.99 -18.67 -6.28
N LYS A 304 -5.07 -19.94 -5.82
CA LYS A 304 -5.88 -20.97 -6.49
C LYS A 304 -7.34 -20.97 -6.04
N ILE A 305 -7.70 -20.20 -5.03
CA ILE A 305 -9.06 -20.13 -4.51
C ILE A 305 -9.86 -19.09 -5.32
N PRO A 306 -10.88 -19.53 -6.07
CA PRO A 306 -11.67 -18.60 -6.89
C PRO A 306 -12.38 -17.56 -6.01
N GLY A 307 -12.29 -16.29 -6.41
CA GLY A 307 -12.96 -15.19 -5.71
C GLY A 307 -12.29 -14.70 -4.43
N LEU A 308 -11.18 -15.32 -3.99
CA LEU A 308 -10.43 -14.80 -2.85
C LEU A 308 -9.73 -13.48 -3.23
N LYS A 309 -9.97 -12.45 -2.46
CA LYS A 309 -9.42 -11.11 -2.66
C LYS A 309 -8.06 -11.00 -1.97
N ILE A 310 -6.99 -11.26 -2.73
CA ILE A 310 -5.60 -11.19 -2.23
C ILE A 310 -5.06 -9.78 -2.45
N VAL A 311 -4.91 -9.01 -1.39
CA VAL A 311 -4.33 -7.66 -1.43
C VAL A 311 -2.82 -7.69 -1.22
N PHE A 312 -2.15 -6.63 -1.66
CA PHE A 312 -0.71 -6.48 -1.49
C PHE A 312 -0.40 -5.67 -0.24
N GLY A 313 0.33 -6.29 0.69
CA GLY A 313 0.98 -5.66 1.83
C GLY A 313 2.28 -6.40 2.12
N THR A 314 3.27 -5.70 2.62
CA THR A 314 4.63 -6.23 2.79
C THR A 314 5.01 -6.54 4.22
N ASP A 315 4.31 -5.97 5.19
CA ASP A 315 4.73 -5.91 6.60
C ASP A 315 6.14 -5.26 6.73
N ALA A 316 6.40 -4.21 5.93
CA ALA A 316 7.72 -3.60 5.82
C ALA A 316 8.20 -3.04 7.15
N LEU A 317 9.36 -3.51 7.56
CA LEU A 317 10.12 -3.10 8.74
C LEU A 317 11.45 -2.45 8.35
N ALA A 318 12.29 -2.17 9.35
CA ALA A 318 13.65 -1.65 9.15
C ALA A 318 14.43 -2.46 8.10
N GLY A 319 14.95 -1.80 7.09
CA GLY A 319 15.65 -2.43 5.95
C GLY A 319 14.78 -2.78 4.76
N MET A 320 13.44 -2.63 4.84
CA MET A 320 12.53 -2.94 3.73
C MET A 320 11.97 -1.69 3.05
N HIS A 321 11.93 -0.54 3.71
CA HIS A 321 11.38 0.69 3.14
C HIS A 321 12.16 1.11 1.89
N GLY A 322 11.44 1.32 0.79
CA GLY A 322 12.02 1.52 -0.54
C GLY A 322 12.31 0.22 -1.32
N HIS A 323 12.16 -0.94 -0.68
CA HIS A 323 12.32 -2.28 -1.27
C HIS A 323 11.04 -3.12 -1.19
N ASN A 324 9.90 -2.49 -0.96
CA ASN A 324 8.59 -3.14 -0.82
C ASN A 324 8.22 -4.01 -2.05
N VAL A 325 8.68 -3.65 -3.24
CA VAL A 325 8.45 -4.42 -4.47
C VAL A 325 9.03 -5.84 -4.44
N GLU A 326 9.96 -6.14 -3.54
CA GLU A 326 10.54 -7.49 -3.44
C GLU A 326 9.50 -8.53 -3.02
N ASP A 327 8.53 -8.16 -2.16
CA ASP A 327 7.44 -9.08 -1.84
C ASP A 327 6.50 -9.29 -3.03
N LEU A 328 6.28 -8.25 -3.86
CA LEU A 328 5.51 -8.38 -5.11
C LEU A 328 6.18 -9.35 -6.09
N ILE A 329 7.51 -9.27 -6.22
CA ILE A 329 8.30 -10.19 -7.03
C ILE A 329 8.17 -11.62 -6.49
N ASN A 330 8.30 -11.81 -5.18
CA ASN A 330 8.16 -13.11 -4.54
C ASN A 330 6.76 -13.72 -4.74
N ARG A 331 5.69 -12.90 -4.73
CA ARG A 331 4.32 -13.36 -5.03
C ARG A 331 4.19 -13.98 -6.43
N VAL A 332 4.93 -13.44 -7.39
CA VAL A 332 4.96 -13.99 -8.78
C VAL A 332 5.91 -15.19 -8.86
N VAL A 333 7.16 -15.02 -8.44
CA VAL A 333 8.22 -16.01 -8.65
C VAL A 333 8.02 -17.23 -7.77
N GLU A 334 7.75 -17.02 -6.48
CA GLU A 334 7.63 -18.09 -5.49
C GLU A 334 6.16 -18.47 -5.25
N GLY A 335 5.27 -17.48 -5.26
CA GLY A 335 3.84 -17.65 -5.01
C GLY A 335 3.06 -18.18 -6.21
N GLY A 336 3.59 -17.99 -7.44
CA GLY A 336 2.95 -18.43 -8.68
C GLY A 336 1.76 -17.58 -9.14
N ILE A 337 1.59 -16.37 -8.58
CA ILE A 337 0.56 -15.42 -9.01
C ILE A 337 0.95 -14.87 -10.39
N ALA A 338 -0.01 -14.74 -11.30
CA ALA A 338 0.26 -14.11 -12.59
C ALA A 338 0.70 -12.64 -12.41
N PRO A 339 1.69 -12.14 -13.18
CA PRO A 339 2.20 -10.78 -13.02
C PRO A 339 1.11 -9.70 -13.01
N MET A 340 0.11 -9.79 -13.89
CA MET A 340 -1.00 -8.83 -13.92
C MET A 340 -1.82 -8.86 -12.64
N ASP A 341 -2.12 -10.04 -12.09
CA ASP A 341 -2.91 -10.18 -10.87
C ASP A 341 -2.14 -9.66 -9.65
N ALA A 342 -0.82 -9.90 -9.62
CA ALA A 342 0.05 -9.33 -8.59
C ALA A 342 0.05 -7.80 -8.63
N LEU A 343 0.13 -7.18 -9.81
CA LEU A 343 0.05 -5.73 -9.97
C LEU A 343 -1.33 -5.19 -9.59
N VAL A 344 -2.42 -5.85 -9.99
CA VAL A 344 -3.79 -5.48 -9.58
C VAL A 344 -3.96 -5.55 -8.07
N SER A 345 -3.33 -6.52 -7.39
CA SER A 345 -3.36 -6.64 -5.93
C SER A 345 -2.73 -5.44 -5.21
N ALA A 346 -1.74 -4.78 -5.85
CA ALA A 346 -1.07 -3.57 -5.37
C ALA A 346 -1.65 -2.27 -5.98
N ASN A 347 -2.73 -2.35 -6.71
CA ASN A 347 -3.41 -1.21 -7.32
C ASN A 347 -4.91 -1.19 -6.94
N SER A 348 -5.80 -1.53 -7.90
CA SER A 348 -7.25 -1.38 -7.70
C SER A 348 -7.81 -2.24 -6.58
N LEU A 349 -7.30 -3.45 -6.36
CA LEU A 349 -7.77 -4.32 -5.29
C LEU A 349 -7.35 -3.81 -3.90
N ALA A 350 -6.12 -3.28 -3.77
CA ALA A 350 -5.71 -2.62 -2.53
C ALA A 350 -6.53 -1.35 -2.26
N ALA A 351 -6.81 -0.55 -3.31
CA ALA A 351 -7.67 0.62 -3.19
C ALA A 351 -9.10 0.24 -2.75
N GLU A 352 -9.68 -0.83 -3.32
CA GLU A 352 -10.97 -1.39 -2.91
C GLU A 352 -10.96 -1.82 -1.44
N ALA A 353 -9.93 -2.58 -1.02
CA ALA A 353 -9.78 -3.00 0.36
C ALA A 353 -9.68 -1.81 1.33
N MET A 354 -9.12 -0.69 0.88
CA MET A 354 -9.01 0.56 1.64
C MET A 354 -10.27 1.43 1.58
N LYS A 355 -11.28 1.06 0.78
CA LYS A 355 -12.46 1.90 0.46
C LYS A 355 -12.06 3.24 -0.17
N MET A 356 -11.09 3.22 -1.08
CA MET A 356 -10.56 4.37 -1.81
C MET A 356 -10.54 4.14 -3.33
N ASP A 357 -11.24 3.13 -3.83
CA ASP A 357 -11.30 2.76 -5.24
C ASP A 357 -12.01 3.79 -6.13
N ASP A 358 -12.72 4.74 -5.51
CA ASP A 358 -13.25 5.96 -6.12
C ASP A 358 -12.24 7.13 -6.19
N GLN A 359 -11.03 6.95 -5.62
CA GLN A 359 -10.00 7.99 -5.52
C GLN A 359 -8.68 7.58 -6.16
N ILE A 360 -8.23 6.33 -5.96
CA ILE A 360 -6.89 5.85 -6.33
C ILE A 360 -6.93 4.43 -6.93
N GLY A 361 -5.76 3.92 -7.32
CA GLY A 361 -5.55 2.51 -7.70
C GLY A 361 -5.82 2.21 -9.17
N ALA A 362 -6.16 3.21 -10.00
CA ALA A 362 -6.32 3.01 -11.43
C ALA A 362 -5.99 4.27 -12.24
N LEU A 363 -5.59 4.09 -13.50
CA LEU A 363 -5.53 5.18 -14.49
C LEU A 363 -6.93 5.38 -15.06
N ALA A 364 -7.75 6.17 -14.38
CA ALA A 364 -9.13 6.43 -14.77
C ALA A 364 -9.53 7.87 -14.51
N LEU A 365 -10.54 8.34 -15.27
CA LEU A 365 -11.07 9.71 -15.14
C LEU A 365 -11.60 9.95 -13.72
N GLY A 366 -11.27 11.11 -13.18
CA GLY A 366 -11.69 11.55 -11.85
C GLY A 366 -10.84 11.02 -10.69
N LEU A 367 -9.97 10.01 -10.93
CA LEU A 367 -9.07 9.50 -9.90
C LEU A 367 -7.83 10.40 -9.76
N GLU A 368 -7.14 10.27 -8.63
CA GLU A 368 -5.88 10.96 -8.38
C GLU A 368 -4.84 10.59 -9.45
N ALA A 369 -4.08 11.58 -9.88
CA ALA A 369 -2.96 11.40 -10.77
C ALA A 369 -1.75 10.83 -9.99
N ASP A 370 -1.92 9.61 -9.49
CA ASP A 370 -0.90 8.78 -8.88
C ASP A 370 -0.37 7.85 -9.99
N ILE A 371 0.76 8.23 -10.60
CA ILE A 371 1.27 7.60 -11.83
C ILE A 371 2.75 7.28 -11.65
N ILE A 372 3.14 6.05 -11.99
CA ILE A 372 4.55 5.65 -12.07
C ILE A 372 4.88 5.14 -13.46
N ALA A 373 6.17 5.20 -13.82
CA ALA A 373 6.69 4.57 -15.02
C ALA A 373 7.91 3.71 -14.70
N LEU A 374 7.93 2.51 -15.28
CA LEU A 374 8.94 1.48 -15.08
C LEU A 374 9.84 1.37 -16.31
N ASP A 375 11.13 1.23 -16.10
CA ASP A 375 12.06 0.79 -17.14
C ASP A 375 11.96 -0.73 -17.31
N GLY A 376 11.19 -1.14 -18.31
CA GLY A 376 10.87 -2.53 -18.61
C GLY A 376 9.37 -2.85 -18.59
N ASP A 377 9.05 -4.10 -18.87
CA ASP A 377 7.68 -4.61 -18.95
C ASP A 377 7.45 -5.64 -17.84
N PRO A 378 6.75 -5.27 -16.74
CA PRO A 378 6.54 -6.15 -15.59
C PRO A 378 5.65 -7.36 -15.91
N LEU A 379 4.96 -7.37 -17.06
CA LEU A 379 4.17 -8.52 -17.49
C LEU A 379 5.06 -9.60 -18.14
N LYS A 380 6.25 -9.22 -18.63
CA LYS A 380 7.25 -10.16 -19.18
C LYS A 380 8.28 -10.57 -18.14
N ASP A 381 8.70 -9.61 -17.34
CA ASP A 381 9.67 -9.79 -16.26
C ASP A 381 9.21 -8.93 -15.07
N ILE A 382 8.66 -9.58 -14.05
CA ILE A 382 8.16 -8.89 -12.87
C ILE A 382 9.24 -8.07 -12.16
N THR A 383 10.53 -8.42 -12.32
CA THR A 383 11.63 -7.66 -11.69
C THR A 383 11.76 -6.24 -12.23
N ALA A 384 11.12 -5.91 -13.36
CA ALA A 384 11.01 -4.55 -13.89
C ALA A 384 10.36 -3.56 -12.91
N VAL A 385 9.59 -4.04 -11.91
CA VAL A 385 9.03 -3.18 -10.85
C VAL A 385 10.10 -2.49 -9.99
N ARG A 386 11.34 -2.95 -10.01
CA ARG A 386 12.49 -2.26 -9.39
C ARG A 386 12.92 -1.02 -10.15
N GLY A 387 12.61 -0.96 -11.45
CA GLY A 387 13.04 0.10 -12.38
C GLY A 387 12.13 1.31 -12.42
N VAL A 388 11.67 1.81 -11.27
CA VAL A 388 10.83 3.02 -11.23
C VAL A 388 11.64 4.24 -11.67
N ALA A 389 11.31 4.81 -12.83
CA ALA A 389 11.98 5.97 -13.42
C ALA A 389 11.20 7.27 -13.27
N PHE A 390 9.90 7.18 -13.05
CA PHE A 390 9.02 8.33 -12.88
C PHE A 390 8.02 8.06 -11.76
N VAL A 391 7.79 9.07 -10.91
CA VAL A 391 6.78 9.02 -9.83
C VAL A 391 6.03 10.34 -9.79
N MET A 392 4.74 10.29 -10.02
CA MET A 392 3.78 11.38 -9.80
C MET A 392 2.78 10.93 -8.74
N LYS A 393 2.49 11.77 -7.76
CA LYS A 393 1.44 11.58 -6.75
C LYS A 393 0.58 12.83 -6.67
N GLY A 394 -0.73 12.69 -6.84
CA GLY A 394 -1.67 13.82 -6.83
C GLY A 394 -1.26 14.91 -7.80
N GLY A 395 -0.79 14.56 -9.01
CA GLY A 395 -0.35 15.49 -10.05
C GLY A 395 1.03 16.12 -9.82
N THR A 396 1.66 15.92 -8.67
CA THR A 396 3.01 16.43 -8.38
C THR A 396 4.07 15.38 -8.69
N VAL A 397 5.10 15.76 -9.44
CA VAL A 397 6.22 14.88 -9.81
C VAL A 397 7.27 14.88 -8.71
N TYR A 398 7.60 13.69 -8.19
CA TYR A 398 8.61 13.47 -7.14
C TYR A 398 9.88 12.82 -7.68
N LYS A 399 9.78 12.07 -8.79
CA LYS A 399 10.91 11.43 -9.47
C LYS A 399 10.75 11.55 -10.97
N ASN A 400 11.83 11.95 -11.67
CA ASN A 400 11.88 12.00 -13.13
C ASN A 400 13.30 11.75 -13.61
N GLU A 401 13.61 10.50 -13.93
CA GLU A 401 14.92 10.03 -14.39
C GLU A 401 14.94 9.70 -15.88
N ILE A 402 13.94 10.15 -16.65
CA ILE A 402 13.77 9.80 -18.07
C ILE A 402 14.96 10.19 -18.93
N HIS A 403 15.59 11.33 -18.65
CA HIS A 403 16.70 11.87 -19.44
C HIS A 403 18.05 11.23 -19.12
N SER A 404 18.16 10.45 -18.04
CA SER A 404 19.39 9.77 -17.63
C SER A 404 19.49 8.33 -18.15
N MET A 405 18.43 7.80 -18.78
CA MET A 405 18.45 6.45 -19.30
C MET A 405 19.22 6.35 -20.62
N PRO A 406 20.18 5.43 -20.75
CA PRO A 406 20.80 5.16 -22.02
C PRO A 406 19.73 4.63 -22.99
N HIS A 407 19.52 5.32 -24.11
CA HIS A 407 18.63 4.82 -25.17
C HIS A 407 18.99 3.38 -25.48
N SER A 408 18.05 2.45 -25.31
CA SER A 408 18.22 1.04 -25.66
C SER A 408 18.74 0.98 -27.09
N ARG A 409 19.99 0.47 -27.27
CA ARG A 409 20.58 0.24 -28.58
C ARG A 409 19.65 -0.69 -29.35
N SER A 410 19.01 -0.15 -30.37
CA SER A 410 18.35 -0.95 -31.39
C SER A 410 19.37 -1.98 -31.91
N HIS A 411 19.18 -3.26 -31.64
CA HIS A 411 19.94 -4.34 -32.29
C HIS A 411 19.50 -4.38 -33.74
N SER A 412 20.12 -3.55 -34.59
CA SER A 412 20.14 -3.80 -36.03
C SER A 412 21.05 -5.01 -36.23
N LYS A 413 20.47 -6.19 -36.34
CA LYS A 413 21.18 -7.33 -36.92
C LYS A 413 21.48 -6.99 -38.36
N SER A 414 22.73 -6.59 -38.66
CA SER A 414 23.23 -6.67 -40.03
C SER A 414 23.46 -8.13 -40.35
N VAL A 415 22.61 -8.67 -41.19
CA VAL A 415 22.83 -9.93 -41.88
C VAL A 415 23.94 -9.65 -42.91
N ARG A 416 25.05 -10.34 -42.78
CA ARG A 416 25.95 -10.71 -43.89
C ARG A 416 26.15 -12.20 -43.86
#